data_a038062b43283e5faf293de70b33a33b
#
_entry.id   a038062b43283e5faf293de70b33a33b
#
_cell.length_a   1.000
_cell.length_b   1.000
_cell.length_c   1.000
_cell.angle_alpha   90.00
_cell.angle_beta   90.00
_cell.angle_gamma   90.00
#
_symmetry.space_group_name_H-M   'P 1'
#
loop_
_entity.id
_entity.type
_entity.pdbx_description
1 polymer ?
#
loop_
_entity_poly.entity_id
_entity_poly.type
_entity_poly.pdbx_seq_one_letter_code
_entity_poly.pdbx_strand_id
1 'polypeptide(L)'
;MKIFNFKSNLNSNFFKKNISTKSIARILEYIKNLRNFVNIKKKIIDSSKQFYDKKFKINYLIFIISIVFFYYLIYLSFPGILHNKSDQNYFTNLLKNQYDLEFALTPEINYSILPKPHFQINDVKIFNKKEDFQKEIAEVKKIRIYVFQNNFFKKKNLKIKSVELVQTNFFFDKFDIPFLKSFFKKGFSARPITVKRANLFYQDINKGTISFINLDKVRINYNNKIKQDILISEGDIYNIPFNILWKQDKNKLEQTTNLK
;
A
#
# COMPACT_ATOMS: atom_id res chain seq x y z
N MET A 1 43.00 -26.71 -12.57
CA MET A 1 41.55 -26.92 -12.73
C MET A 1 41.18 -28.26 -12.10
N LYS A 2 40.70 -28.26 -10.84
CA LYS A 2 40.45 -29.50 -10.09
C LYS A 2 39.02 -29.94 -10.38
N ILE A 3 38.87 -31.13 -10.99
CA ILE A 3 37.61 -31.80 -11.23
C ILE A 3 37.15 -32.42 -9.92
N PHE A 4 36.07 -31.88 -9.33
CA PHE A 4 35.44 -32.48 -8.18
C PHE A 4 34.64 -33.72 -8.59
N ASN A 5 35.15 -34.89 -8.29
CA ASN A 5 34.44 -36.17 -8.37
C ASN A 5 33.51 -36.29 -7.17
N PHE A 6 32.22 -36.02 -7.35
CA PHE A 6 31.20 -36.25 -6.37
C PHE A 6 30.75 -37.73 -6.47
N LYS A 7 31.41 -38.60 -5.74
CA LYS A 7 30.85 -39.96 -5.41
C LYS A 7 29.92 -39.77 -4.23
N SER A 8 28.64 -39.67 -4.50
CA SER A 8 27.59 -39.64 -3.47
C SER A 8 27.36 -41.03 -2.93
N ASN A 9 27.88 -41.34 -1.73
CA ASN A 9 27.33 -42.38 -0.88
C ASN A 9 26.00 -41.89 -0.30
N LEU A 10 24.92 -42.01 -1.07
CA LEU A 10 23.57 -41.83 -0.59
C LEU A 10 23.11 -43.11 0.09
N ASN A 11 23.13 -43.07 1.43
CA ASN A 11 22.62 -44.14 2.31
C ASN A 11 21.13 -44.39 2.00
N SER A 12 20.82 -45.53 1.36
CA SER A 12 19.52 -45.85 0.74
C SER A 12 18.37 -46.06 1.74
N ASN A 13 18.62 -45.92 3.05
CA ASN A 13 17.65 -46.21 4.09
C ASN A 13 16.84 -45.04 4.63
N PHE A 14 17.11 -43.82 4.17
CA PHE A 14 16.39 -42.62 4.67
C PHE A 14 15.14 -42.22 3.85
N PHE A 15 14.95 -42.83 2.66
CA PHE A 15 13.86 -42.48 1.74
C PHE A 15 12.69 -43.46 1.66
N LYS A 16 12.56 -44.38 2.61
CA LYS A 16 11.48 -45.40 2.60
C LYS A 16 10.26 -45.01 3.43
N LYS A 17 9.85 -43.73 3.50
CA LYS A 17 8.54 -43.41 4.11
C LYS A 17 7.86 -42.25 3.36
N ASN A 18 6.80 -42.60 2.64
CA ASN A 18 5.72 -41.71 2.18
C ASN A 18 5.99 -40.66 1.06
N ILE A 19 6.80 -40.97 0.07
CA ILE A 19 6.74 -40.19 -1.18
C ILE A 19 6.10 -41.08 -2.25
N SER A 20 4.92 -40.68 -2.75
CA SER A 20 4.23 -41.34 -3.85
C SER A 20 5.19 -41.48 -5.04
N THR A 21 5.28 -42.71 -5.60
CA THR A 21 6.09 -43.00 -6.81
C THR A 21 5.83 -42.05 -7.96
N LYS A 22 4.63 -41.48 -8.01
CA LYS A 22 4.21 -40.45 -8.98
C LYS A 22 4.93 -39.11 -8.76
N SER A 23 5.26 -38.74 -7.52
CA SER A 23 5.99 -37.50 -7.20
C SER A 23 7.48 -37.62 -7.53
N ILE A 24 8.05 -38.80 -7.28
CA ILE A 24 9.46 -39.09 -7.63
C ILE A 24 9.62 -39.09 -9.17
N ALA A 25 8.68 -39.69 -9.89
CA ALA A 25 8.69 -39.68 -11.35
C ALA A 25 8.65 -38.24 -11.94
N ARG A 26 7.81 -37.38 -11.38
CA ARG A 26 7.76 -35.94 -11.80
C ARG A 26 9.06 -35.19 -11.50
N ILE A 27 9.67 -35.44 -10.33
CA ILE A 27 10.96 -34.81 -9.98
C ILE A 27 12.07 -35.29 -10.91
N LEU A 28 12.11 -36.60 -11.20
CA LEU A 28 13.09 -37.19 -12.13
C LEU A 28 12.89 -36.68 -13.57
N GLU A 29 11.66 -36.52 -14.01
CA GLU A 29 11.34 -35.91 -15.31
C GLU A 29 11.76 -34.43 -15.36
N TYR A 30 11.55 -33.69 -14.28
CA TYR A 30 12.01 -32.30 -14.14
C TYR A 30 13.54 -32.18 -14.17
N ILE A 31 14.24 -33.08 -13.48
CA ILE A 31 15.72 -33.16 -13.46
C ILE A 31 16.23 -33.59 -14.85
N LYS A 32 15.56 -34.52 -15.53
CA LYS A 32 15.89 -34.92 -16.88
C LYS A 32 15.73 -33.79 -17.88
N ASN A 33 14.66 -33.00 -17.73
CA ASN A 33 14.42 -31.79 -18.55
C ASN A 33 15.46 -30.71 -18.27
N LEU A 34 15.85 -30.50 -17.01
CA LEU A 34 16.96 -29.58 -16.64
C LEU A 34 18.30 -30.07 -17.21
N ARG A 35 18.59 -31.37 -17.17
CA ARG A 35 19.82 -31.96 -17.73
C ARG A 35 19.86 -31.82 -19.27
N ASN A 36 18.71 -31.99 -19.92
CA ASN A 36 18.58 -31.75 -21.35
C ASN A 36 18.78 -30.26 -21.70
N PHE A 37 18.25 -29.36 -20.88
CA PHE A 37 18.46 -27.90 -21.02
C PHE A 37 19.94 -27.51 -20.87
N VAL A 38 20.64 -28.12 -19.92
CA VAL A 38 22.11 -27.92 -19.74
C VAL A 38 22.90 -28.48 -20.90
N ASN A 39 22.51 -29.67 -21.45
CA ASN A 39 23.18 -30.27 -22.60
C ASN A 39 22.93 -29.49 -23.90
N ILE A 40 21.72 -28.95 -24.09
CA ILE A 40 21.43 -28.03 -25.21
C ILE A 40 22.30 -26.76 -25.10
N LYS A 41 22.43 -26.23 -23.86
CA LYS A 41 23.27 -25.07 -23.60
C LYS A 41 24.76 -25.33 -23.92
N LYS A 42 25.27 -26.52 -23.59
CA LYS A 42 26.65 -26.94 -23.92
C LYS A 42 26.86 -27.06 -25.42
N LYS A 43 25.87 -27.61 -26.14
CA LYS A 43 25.93 -27.75 -27.61
C LYS A 43 25.84 -26.38 -28.33
N ILE A 44 25.07 -25.43 -27.76
CA ILE A 44 24.98 -24.07 -28.28
C ILE A 44 26.29 -23.29 -28.00
N ILE A 45 26.95 -23.51 -26.87
CA ILE A 45 28.22 -22.87 -26.50
C ILE A 45 29.36 -23.40 -27.38
N ASP A 46 29.40 -24.69 -27.71
CA ASP A 46 30.44 -25.30 -28.54
C ASP A 46 30.30 -24.94 -30.05
N SER A 47 29.08 -24.68 -30.53
CA SER A 47 28.85 -24.20 -31.91
C SER A 47 29.02 -22.67 -32.05
N SER A 48 29.08 -21.92 -30.95
CA SER A 48 29.07 -20.45 -30.98
C SER A 48 30.43 -19.79 -30.80
N LYS A 49 31.53 -20.54 -30.86
CA LYS A 49 32.88 -19.92 -30.84
C LYS A 49 33.14 -18.96 -32.00
N GLN A 50 32.29 -18.91 -32.99
CA GLN A 50 32.43 -18.04 -34.19
C GLN A 50 31.49 -16.81 -34.22
N PHE A 51 30.51 -16.69 -33.31
CA PHE A 51 29.57 -15.54 -33.32
C PHE A 51 29.51 -14.82 -31.97
N TYR A 52 30.67 -14.25 -31.56
CA TYR A 52 30.70 -13.27 -30.45
C TYR A 52 30.23 -11.89 -30.98
N ASP A 53 29.01 -11.83 -31.49
CA ASP A 53 28.44 -10.59 -32.00
C ASP A 53 27.86 -9.73 -30.84
N LYS A 54 28.00 -8.40 -30.96
CA LYS A 54 27.48 -7.39 -30.00
C LYS A 54 26.01 -7.64 -29.60
N LYS A 55 25.20 -8.21 -30.52
CA LYS A 55 23.80 -8.57 -30.29
C LYS A 55 23.59 -9.61 -29.18
N PHE A 56 24.50 -10.57 -29.00
CA PHE A 56 24.37 -11.61 -27.99
C PHE A 56 24.56 -11.04 -26.57
N LYS A 57 25.44 -10.06 -26.38
CA LYS A 57 25.64 -9.37 -25.10
C LYS A 57 24.41 -8.57 -24.67
N ILE A 58 23.72 -7.94 -25.63
CA ILE A 58 22.52 -7.16 -25.37
C ILE A 58 21.36 -8.08 -24.94
N ASN A 59 21.16 -9.20 -25.63
CA ASN A 59 20.11 -10.17 -25.27
C ASN A 59 20.34 -10.81 -23.89
N TYR A 60 21.58 -11.10 -23.54
CA TYR A 60 21.94 -11.61 -22.23
C TYR A 60 21.71 -10.57 -21.13
N LEU A 61 22.04 -9.32 -21.37
CA LEU A 61 21.75 -8.21 -20.46
C LEU A 61 20.24 -8.04 -20.24
N ILE A 62 19.43 -8.06 -21.31
CA ILE A 62 17.97 -7.99 -21.25
C ILE A 62 17.42 -9.17 -20.42
N PHE A 63 17.95 -10.37 -20.61
CA PHE A 63 17.53 -11.55 -19.86
C PHE A 63 17.82 -11.41 -18.35
N ILE A 64 19.01 -10.92 -18.00
CA ILE A 64 19.37 -10.66 -16.57
C ILE A 64 18.43 -9.59 -15.99
N ILE A 65 18.21 -8.49 -16.71
CA ILE A 65 17.30 -7.42 -16.26
C ILE A 65 15.89 -7.98 -16.03
N SER A 66 15.41 -8.84 -16.94
CA SER A 66 14.10 -9.49 -16.82
C SER A 66 14.02 -10.36 -15.56
N ILE A 67 15.04 -11.16 -15.28
CA ILE A 67 15.10 -11.98 -14.06
C ILE A 67 15.05 -11.10 -12.81
N VAL A 68 15.87 -10.04 -12.74
CA VAL A 68 15.88 -9.10 -11.60
C VAL A 68 14.52 -8.44 -11.44
N PHE A 69 13.88 -8.05 -12.55
CA PHE A 69 12.55 -7.47 -12.55
C PHE A 69 11.49 -8.44 -11.99
N PHE A 70 11.49 -9.71 -12.39
CA PHE A 70 10.58 -10.72 -11.85
C PHE A 70 10.80 -10.98 -10.36
N TYR A 71 12.06 -11.05 -9.90
CA TYR A 71 12.37 -11.15 -8.48
C TYR A 71 11.85 -9.95 -7.69
N TYR A 72 11.98 -8.74 -8.26
CA TYR A 72 11.44 -7.54 -7.65
C TYR A 72 9.91 -7.55 -7.56
N LEU A 73 9.20 -8.04 -8.59
CA LEU A 73 7.74 -8.21 -8.55
C LEU A 73 7.31 -9.20 -7.47
N ILE A 74 8.01 -10.33 -7.34
CA ILE A 74 7.75 -11.31 -6.27
C ILE A 74 7.94 -10.66 -4.89
N TYR A 75 9.02 -9.91 -4.71
CA TYR A 75 9.26 -9.15 -3.48
C TYR A 75 8.12 -8.18 -3.16
N LEU A 76 7.64 -7.43 -4.15
CA LEU A 76 6.53 -6.50 -3.97
C LEU A 76 5.20 -7.19 -3.65
N SER A 77 5.01 -8.45 -4.07
CA SER A 77 3.79 -9.24 -3.81
C SER A 77 3.73 -9.79 -2.39
N PHE A 78 4.84 -9.82 -1.66
CA PHE A 78 4.98 -10.50 -0.37
C PHE A 78 3.96 -10.01 0.70
N PRO A 79 3.68 -8.71 0.86
CA PRO A 79 2.68 -8.27 1.83
C PRO A 79 1.28 -8.81 1.58
N GLY A 80 0.89 -8.95 0.30
CA GLY A 80 -0.41 -9.53 -0.06
C GLY A 80 -0.55 -11.01 0.32
N ILE A 81 0.56 -11.75 0.31
CA ILE A 81 0.59 -13.17 0.72
C ILE A 81 0.54 -13.28 2.25
N LEU A 82 1.26 -12.41 2.97
CA LEU A 82 1.34 -12.44 4.44
C LEU A 82 0.07 -11.94 5.13
N HIS A 83 -0.62 -10.95 4.52
CA HIS A 83 -1.83 -10.34 5.04
C HIS A 83 -3.03 -10.86 4.26
N ASN A 84 -3.62 -11.92 4.78
CA ASN A 84 -4.85 -12.50 4.25
C ASN A 84 -6.06 -11.59 4.56
N LYS A 85 -7.17 -11.85 3.87
CA LYS A 85 -8.46 -11.16 4.00
C LYS A 85 -8.99 -11.02 5.44
N SER A 86 -8.45 -11.77 6.42
CA SER A 86 -8.86 -11.78 7.83
C SER A 86 -8.17 -10.74 8.73
N ASP A 87 -7.22 -9.96 8.24
CA ASP A 87 -6.43 -9.06 9.09
C ASP A 87 -7.11 -7.68 9.32
N GLN A 88 -8.45 -7.63 9.29
CA GLN A 88 -9.24 -6.40 9.49
C GLN A 88 -8.87 -5.67 10.79
N ASN A 89 -8.83 -6.39 11.92
CA ASN A 89 -8.50 -5.82 13.22
C ASN A 89 -7.08 -5.21 13.26
N TYR A 90 -6.15 -5.80 12.53
CA TYR A 90 -4.80 -5.27 12.42
C TYR A 90 -4.80 -3.89 11.74
N PHE A 91 -5.48 -3.75 10.60
CA PHE A 91 -5.55 -2.47 9.88
C PHE A 91 -6.36 -1.42 10.62
N THR A 92 -7.47 -1.81 11.27
CA THR A 92 -8.26 -0.90 12.12
C THR A 92 -7.40 -0.32 13.24
N ASN A 93 -6.68 -1.17 13.99
CA ASN A 93 -5.80 -0.72 15.06
C ASN A 93 -4.64 0.14 14.54
N LEU A 94 -4.09 -0.20 13.39
CA LEU A 94 -2.98 0.52 12.78
C LEU A 94 -3.41 1.92 12.33
N LEU A 95 -4.60 2.08 11.75
CA LEU A 95 -5.18 3.36 11.37
C LEU A 95 -5.59 4.19 12.60
N LYS A 96 -6.24 3.56 13.59
CA LYS A 96 -6.63 4.22 14.85
C LYS A 96 -5.41 4.78 15.57
N ASN A 97 -4.37 3.98 15.77
CA ASN A 97 -3.15 4.40 16.49
C ASN A 97 -2.41 5.54 15.77
N GLN A 98 -2.53 5.63 14.46
CA GLN A 98 -1.80 6.63 13.68
C GLN A 98 -2.58 7.92 13.46
N TYR A 99 -3.89 7.85 13.33
CA TYR A 99 -4.73 9.00 12.95
C TYR A 99 -5.78 9.37 13.99
N ASP A 100 -5.92 8.56 15.06
CA ASP A 100 -6.91 8.75 16.13
C ASP A 100 -8.36 8.86 15.63
N LEU A 101 -8.67 8.12 14.59
CA LEU A 101 -10.00 8.00 13.99
C LEU A 101 -10.47 6.55 14.07
N GLU A 102 -11.76 6.37 14.28
CA GLU A 102 -12.37 5.04 14.25
C GLU A 102 -12.90 4.72 12.86
N PHE A 103 -12.40 3.62 12.32
CA PHE A 103 -12.76 3.13 10.99
C PHE A 103 -13.54 1.82 11.13
N ALA A 104 -14.75 1.76 10.58
CA ALA A 104 -15.41 0.49 10.33
C ALA A 104 -14.98 -0.01 8.95
N LEU A 105 -14.10 -0.98 8.94
CA LEU A 105 -13.57 -1.57 7.71
C LEU A 105 -14.43 -2.77 7.29
N THR A 106 -14.61 -2.95 6.00
CA THR A 106 -15.14 -4.20 5.46
C THR A 106 -14.10 -5.32 5.58
N PRO A 107 -14.51 -6.60 5.66
CA PRO A 107 -13.57 -7.72 5.78
C PRO A 107 -12.72 -7.90 4.52
N GLU A 108 -13.08 -7.31 3.40
CA GLU A 108 -12.36 -7.44 2.14
C GLU A 108 -11.22 -6.42 2.03
N ILE A 109 -10.03 -6.86 2.35
CA ILE A 109 -8.80 -6.10 2.18
C ILE A 109 -8.04 -6.69 1.00
N ASN A 110 -7.90 -5.91 -0.05
CA ASN A 110 -7.18 -6.29 -1.26
C ASN A 110 -5.80 -5.66 -1.28
N TYR A 111 -4.82 -6.40 -1.78
CA TYR A 111 -3.48 -5.86 -1.98
C TYR A 111 -3.21 -5.64 -3.46
N SER A 112 -2.61 -4.50 -3.81
CA SER A 112 -2.20 -4.18 -5.17
C SER A 112 -0.77 -3.65 -5.20
N ILE A 113 -0.01 -4.07 -6.20
CA ILE A 113 1.36 -3.61 -6.42
C ILE A 113 1.39 -2.28 -7.18
N LEU A 114 0.42 -2.06 -8.09
CA LEU A 114 0.38 -0.90 -8.97
C LEU A 114 -0.68 0.11 -8.50
N PRO A 115 -0.44 1.42 -8.70
CA PRO A 115 0.79 2.07 -9.20
C PRO A 115 1.94 2.06 -8.19
N LYS A 116 1.68 1.78 -6.95
CA LYS A 116 2.62 1.59 -5.83
C LYS A 116 2.03 0.56 -4.88
N PRO A 117 2.83 -0.24 -4.17
CA PRO A 117 2.34 -1.22 -3.21
C PRO A 117 1.39 -0.60 -2.17
N HIS A 118 0.15 -1.08 -2.11
CA HIS A 118 -0.86 -0.58 -1.20
C HIS A 118 -1.91 -1.64 -0.87
N PHE A 119 -2.50 -1.53 0.31
CA PHE A 119 -3.73 -2.22 0.66
C PHE A 119 -4.91 -1.34 0.30
N GLN A 120 -5.93 -1.92 -0.30
CA GLN A 120 -7.17 -1.26 -0.68
C GLN A 120 -8.33 -1.86 0.10
N ILE A 121 -9.12 -1.00 0.71
CA ILE A 121 -10.33 -1.35 1.45
C ILE A 121 -11.47 -0.53 0.83
N ASN A 122 -12.59 -1.20 0.54
CA ASN A 122 -13.75 -0.55 -0.04
C ASN A 122 -14.83 -0.31 1.02
N ASP A 123 -15.71 0.64 0.77
CA ASP A 123 -16.94 0.92 1.54
C ASP A 123 -16.69 1.04 3.06
N VAL A 124 -15.80 1.98 3.40
CA VAL A 124 -15.38 2.23 4.78
C VAL A 124 -16.17 3.38 5.37
N LYS A 125 -16.64 3.20 6.61
CA LYS A 125 -17.26 4.26 7.40
C LYS A 125 -16.29 4.77 8.44
N ILE A 126 -16.26 6.09 8.64
CA ILE A 126 -15.44 6.76 9.65
C ILE A 126 -16.39 7.35 10.69
N PHE A 127 -16.09 7.07 11.96
CA PHE A 127 -16.89 7.52 13.09
C PHE A 127 -16.13 8.50 13.96
N ASN A 128 -16.88 9.45 14.51
CA ASN A 128 -16.43 10.27 15.61
C ASN A 128 -16.93 9.62 16.92
N LYS A 129 -16.01 9.30 17.83
CA LYS A 129 -16.35 8.79 19.14
C LYS A 129 -16.67 9.96 20.07
N LYS A 130 -17.95 10.28 20.23
CA LYS A 130 -18.47 11.04 21.39
C LYS A 130 -18.82 10.05 22.49
N GLU A 131 -18.74 10.49 23.74
CA GLU A 131 -18.81 9.65 24.96
C GLU A 131 -19.96 8.64 24.96
N ASP A 132 -21.12 8.94 24.32
CA ASP A 132 -22.30 8.08 24.32
C ASP A 132 -22.82 7.65 22.92
N PHE A 133 -22.33 8.25 21.82
CA PHE A 133 -22.82 7.93 20.47
C PHE A 133 -21.70 7.90 19.44
N GLN A 134 -21.68 6.83 18.64
CA GLN A 134 -20.89 6.78 17.43
C GLN A 134 -21.65 7.50 16.31
N LYS A 135 -21.18 8.68 15.94
CA LYS A 135 -21.70 9.40 14.78
C LYS A 135 -20.86 9.11 13.56
N GLU A 136 -21.48 8.67 12.49
CA GLU A 136 -20.84 8.57 11.19
C GLU A 136 -20.53 9.97 10.66
N ILE A 137 -19.23 10.24 10.40
CA ILE A 137 -18.77 11.53 9.89
C ILE A 137 -18.29 11.44 8.43
N ALA A 138 -18.02 10.23 7.94
CA ALA A 138 -17.68 10.04 6.55
C ALA A 138 -17.98 8.62 6.05
N GLU A 139 -18.40 8.57 4.78
CA GLU A 139 -18.45 7.36 3.96
C GLU A 139 -17.36 7.43 2.90
N VAL A 140 -16.47 6.44 2.87
CA VAL A 140 -15.34 6.38 1.96
C VAL A 140 -15.51 5.18 1.05
N LYS A 141 -15.72 5.40 -0.24
CA LYS A 141 -15.84 4.31 -1.20
C LYS A 141 -14.56 3.48 -1.31
N LYS A 142 -13.39 4.11 -1.16
CA LYS A 142 -12.12 3.42 -1.27
C LYS A 142 -11.04 4.06 -0.42
N ILE A 143 -10.40 3.26 0.45
CA ILE A 143 -9.19 3.64 1.18
C ILE A 143 -8.02 2.89 0.57
N ARG A 144 -6.92 3.60 0.27
CA ARG A 144 -5.64 3.02 -0.11
C ARG A 144 -4.61 3.31 0.96
N ILE A 145 -4.05 2.27 1.54
CA ILE A 145 -3.02 2.35 2.57
C ILE A 145 -1.69 2.00 1.93
N TYR A 146 -0.88 3.01 1.65
CA TYR A 146 0.48 2.81 1.14
C TYR A 146 1.41 2.47 2.28
N VAL A 147 2.28 1.48 2.07
CA VAL A 147 3.21 0.99 3.08
C VAL A 147 4.67 1.18 2.65
N PHE A 148 5.57 1.25 3.63
CA PHE A 148 7.01 1.27 3.36
C PHE A 148 7.50 -0.10 2.94
N GLN A 149 8.31 -0.16 1.88
CA GLN A 149 8.81 -1.41 1.31
C GLN A 149 9.83 -2.13 2.19
N ASN A 150 10.55 -1.42 3.04
CA ASN A 150 11.63 -1.97 3.89
C ASN A 150 11.16 -2.95 4.98
N ASN A 151 9.85 -3.11 5.19
CA ASN A 151 9.28 -3.98 6.23
C ASN A 151 8.36 -5.08 5.66
N PHE A 152 8.45 -5.38 4.36
CA PHE A 152 7.54 -6.31 3.68
C PHE A 152 7.56 -7.74 4.23
N PHE A 153 8.68 -8.19 4.79
CA PHE A 153 8.80 -9.54 5.34
C PHE A 153 8.30 -9.69 6.79
N LYS A 154 7.90 -8.59 7.45
CA LYS A 154 7.48 -8.63 8.86
C LYS A 154 5.98 -8.43 8.96
N LYS A 155 5.24 -9.55 9.16
CA LYS A 155 3.77 -9.54 9.27
C LYS A 155 3.23 -8.50 10.28
N LYS A 156 3.88 -8.34 11.43
CA LYS A 156 3.41 -7.45 12.51
C LYS A 156 3.98 -6.02 12.49
N ASN A 157 4.83 -5.67 11.54
CA ASN A 157 5.58 -4.39 11.55
C ASN A 157 5.41 -3.57 10.27
N LEU A 158 4.26 -3.67 9.61
CA LEU A 158 3.96 -2.78 8.49
C LEU A 158 3.89 -1.34 8.99
N LYS A 159 4.65 -0.45 8.33
CA LYS A 159 4.60 0.98 8.60
C LYS A 159 3.84 1.68 7.50
N ILE A 160 2.80 2.43 7.86
CA ILE A 160 2.07 3.26 6.90
C ILE A 160 3.00 4.36 6.39
N LYS A 161 3.03 4.54 5.07
CA LYS A 161 3.68 5.65 4.38
C LYS A 161 2.72 6.81 4.19
N SER A 162 1.50 6.53 3.72
CA SER A 162 0.42 7.49 3.52
C SER A 162 -0.91 6.76 3.39
N VAL A 163 -2.00 7.48 3.62
CA VAL A 163 -3.37 7.00 3.37
C VAL A 163 -4.01 7.89 2.31
N GLU A 164 -4.73 7.29 1.39
CA GLU A 164 -5.51 7.99 0.36
C GLU A 164 -6.97 7.55 0.47
N LEU A 165 -7.86 8.50 0.67
CA LEU A 165 -9.30 8.34 0.65
C LEU A 165 -9.80 8.78 -0.73
N VAL A 166 -10.61 7.97 -1.39
CA VAL A 166 -11.09 8.24 -2.75
C VAL A 166 -12.60 8.10 -2.80
N GLN A 167 -13.27 9.11 -3.35
CA GLN A 167 -14.73 9.21 -3.41
C GLN A 167 -15.32 9.13 -2.00
N THR A 168 -15.14 10.21 -1.25
CA THR A 168 -15.53 10.31 0.15
C THR A 168 -16.65 11.32 0.30
N ASN A 169 -17.70 10.95 1.04
CA ASN A 169 -18.72 11.88 1.47
C ASN A 169 -18.51 12.17 2.95
N PHE A 170 -18.25 13.42 3.30
CA PHE A 170 -18.18 13.89 4.68
C PHE A 170 -19.50 14.51 5.09
N PHE A 171 -19.98 14.20 6.30
CA PHE A 171 -21.22 14.69 6.85
C PHE A 171 -20.96 15.40 8.17
N PHE A 172 -21.08 16.71 8.18
CA PHE A 172 -20.89 17.54 9.37
C PHE A 172 -22.13 18.36 9.67
N ASP A 173 -22.39 18.56 10.95
CA ASP A 173 -23.38 19.48 11.47
C ASP A 173 -22.75 20.44 12.50
N LYS A 174 -23.55 21.31 13.09
CA LYS A 174 -23.11 22.27 14.09
C LYS A 174 -22.47 21.61 15.34
N PHE A 175 -22.87 20.39 15.65
CA PHE A 175 -22.35 19.66 16.81
C PHE A 175 -20.96 19.03 16.54
N ASP A 176 -20.50 18.99 15.28
CA ASP A 176 -19.16 18.50 14.94
C ASP A 176 -18.09 19.59 14.97
N ILE A 177 -18.49 20.86 15.10
CA ILE A 177 -17.53 21.99 15.18
C ILE A 177 -16.50 21.80 16.31
N PRO A 178 -16.87 21.38 17.54
CA PRO A 178 -15.89 21.11 18.59
C PRO A 178 -14.91 19.99 18.23
N PHE A 179 -15.38 18.93 17.56
CA PHE A 179 -14.53 17.85 17.04
C PHE A 179 -13.52 18.39 16.02
N LEU A 180 -13.98 19.16 15.04
CA LEU A 180 -13.10 19.75 14.03
C LEU A 180 -12.04 20.65 14.69
N LYS A 181 -12.45 21.52 15.63
CA LYS A 181 -11.53 22.36 16.39
C LYS A 181 -10.48 21.53 17.14
N SER A 182 -10.88 20.44 17.80
CA SER A 182 -9.97 19.56 18.53
C SER A 182 -9.01 18.83 17.57
N PHE A 183 -9.50 18.38 16.42
CA PHE A 183 -8.71 17.74 15.37
C PHE A 183 -7.59 18.65 14.85
N PHE A 184 -7.91 19.92 14.54
CA PHE A 184 -6.92 20.89 14.11
C PHE A 184 -5.95 21.27 15.23
N LYS A 185 -6.44 21.41 16.47
CA LYS A 185 -5.60 21.76 17.65
C LYS A 185 -4.61 20.62 18.00
N LYS A 186 -5.01 19.37 17.85
CA LYS A 186 -4.15 18.21 18.13
C LYS A 186 -2.97 18.14 17.16
N GLY A 187 -3.13 18.70 15.97
CA GLY A 187 -2.15 18.68 14.90
C GLY A 187 -2.16 17.37 14.10
N PHE A 188 -1.42 17.40 13.01
CA PHE A 188 -1.48 16.35 12.00
C PHE A 188 -0.39 15.31 12.16
N SER A 189 -0.64 14.12 11.66
CA SER A 189 0.36 13.06 11.55
C SER A 189 1.44 13.44 10.53
N ALA A 190 2.69 13.03 10.80
CA ALA A 190 3.77 13.12 9.83
C ALA A 190 3.52 12.23 8.59
N ARG A 191 2.58 11.29 8.68
CA ARG A 191 2.14 10.45 7.57
C ARG A 191 0.96 11.15 6.87
N PRO A 192 1.12 11.54 5.60
CA PRO A 192 0.09 12.31 4.93
C PRO A 192 -1.20 11.49 4.72
N ILE A 193 -2.33 12.17 4.94
CA ILE A 193 -3.63 11.75 4.43
C ILE A 193 -3.90 12.56 3.18
N THR A 194 -4.36 11.91 2.13
CA THR A 194 -4.81 12.57 0.90
C THR A 194 -6.24 12.14 0.62
N VAL A 195 -7.13 13.10 0.44
CA VAL A 195 -8.52 12.86 0.01
C VAL A 195 -8.62 13.29 -1.44
N LYS A 196 -9.29 12.50 -2.27
CA LYS A 196 -9.50 12.77 -3.69
C LYS A 196 -10.97 12.55 -4.06
N ARG A 197 -11.53 13.50 -4.79
CA ARG A 197 -12.92 13.45 -5.26
C ARG A 197 -13.88 13.22 -4.10
N ALA A 198 -13.97 14.19 -3.21
CA ALA A 198 -14.82 14.11 -2.05
C ALA A 198 -15.87 15.23 -2.07
N ASN A 199 -16.97 14.97 -1.36
CA ASN A 199 -17.98 15.96 -1.07
C ASN A 199 -18.04 16.18 0.43
N LEU A 200 -18.16 17.43 0.84
CA LEU A 200 -18.41 17.80 2.22
C LEU A 200 -19.83 18.37 2.29
N PHE A 201 -20.71 17.70 3.03
CA PHE A 201 -22.08 18.09 3.27
C PHE A 201 -22.19 18.71 4.66
N TYR A 202 -22.63 19.97 4.71
CA TYR A 202 -23.04 20.57 5.96
C TYR A 202 -24.55 20.39 6.13
N GLN A 203 -24.96 19.74 7.20
CA GLN A 203 -26.34 19.29 7.43
C GLN A 203 -26.97 20.02 8.62
N ASP A 204 -28.30 20.17 8.57
CA ASP A 204 -29.10 20.58 9.72
C ASP A 204 -29.33 19.40 10.70
N ILE A 205 -30.09 19.66 11.77
CA ILE A 205 -30.43 18.67 12.80
C ILE A 205 -31.25 17.51 12.20
N ASN A 206 -32.04 17.78 11.18
CA ASN A 206 -32.89 16.79 10.52
C ASN A 206 -32.20 16.06 9.36
N LYS A 207 -30.86 16.22 9.25
CA LYS A 207 -30.02 15.71 8.17
C LYS A 207 -30.32 16.28 6.78
N GLY A 208 -31.04 17.41 6.70
CA GLY A 208 -31.18 18.18 5.48
C GLY A 208 -29.85 18.83 5.11
N THR A 209 -29.41 18.70 3.87
CA THR A 209 -28.18 19.35 3.41
C THR A 209 -28.39 20.84 3.22
N ILE A 210 -27.70 21.66 4.01
CA ILE A 210 -27.74 23.12 3.93
C ILE A 210 -26.75 23.63 2.88
N SER A 211 -25.57 23.02 2.82
CA SER A 211 -24.51 23.40 1.88
C SER A 211 -23.62 22.19 1.56
N PHE A 212 -23.02 22.21 0.39
CA PHE A 212 -22.02 21.23 0.02
C PHE A 212 -20.82 21.88 -0.66
N ILE A 213 -19.67 21.24 -0.51
CA ILE A 213 -18.39 21.66 -1.08
C ILE A 213 -17.82 20.44 -1.82
N ASN A 214 -17.46 20.61 -3.08
CA ASN A 214 -16.72 19.62 -3.81
C ASN A 214 -15.22 19.79 -3.53
N LEU A 215 -14.56 18.69 -3.19
CA LEU A 215 -13.14 18.63 -2.87
C LEU A 215 -12.44 17.74 -3.89
N ASP A 216 -11.74 18.34 -4.84
CA ASP A 216 -10.95 17.60 -5.83
C ASP A 216 -9.81 16.87 -5.15
N LYS A 217 -9.13 17.60 -4.25
CA LYS A 217 -7.99 17.09 -3.51
C LYS A 217 -7.80 17.83 -2.20
N VAL A 218 -7.66 17.05 -1.13
CA VAL A 218 -7.21 17.58 0.17
C VAL A 218 -5.99 16.79 0.60
N ARG A 219 -4.96 17.47 1.07
CA ARG A 219 -3.78 16.85 1.65
C ARG A 219 -3.50 17.42 3.02
N ILE A 220 -3.34 16.55 4.00
CA ILE A 220 -3.10 16.89 5.40
C ILE A 220 -1.85 16.17 5.87
N ASN A 221 -0.88 16.89 6.42
CA ASN A 221 0.31 16.30 7.03
C ASN A 221 1.07 17.27 7.93
N TYR A 222 1.78 16.73 8.91
CA TYR A 222 2.84 17.45 9.61
C TYR A 222 4.14 17.38 8.81
N ASN A 223 4.77 18.52 8.59
CA ASN A 223 6.06 18.61 7.90
C ASN A 223 7.20 18.71 8.93
N ASN A 224 7.95 17.62 9.11
CA ASN A 224 9.06 17.56 10.06
C ASN A 224 10.20 18.56 9.78
N LYS A 225 10.40 18.97 8.51
CA LYS A 225 11.50 19.86 8.13
C LYS A 225 11.24 21.29 8.60
N ILE A 226 10.02 21.76 8.40
CA ILE A 226 9.61 23.13 8.76
C ILE A 226 8.81 23.18 10.07
N LYS A 227 8.59 22.04 10.73
CA LYS A 227 7.86 21.87 12.00
C LYS A 227 6.45 22.47 11.98
N GLN A 228 5.76 22.35 10.86
CA GLN A 228 4.42 22.90 10.65
C GLN A 228 3.42 21.83 10.24
N ASP A 229 2.19 21.99 10.72
CA ASP A 229 1.04 21.31 10.17
C ASP A 229 0.64 22.01 8.86
N ILE A 230 0.37 21.24 7.83
CA ILE A 230 0.02 21.73 6.49
C ILE A 230 -1.27 21.06 6.04
N LEU A 231 -2.23 21.88 5.62
CA LEU A 231 -3.41 21.47 4.87
C LEU A 231 -3.41 22.21 3.53
N ILE A 232 -3.56 21.44 2.46
CA ILE A 232 -3.76 21.94 1.10
C ILE A 232 -5.10 21.40 0.63
N SER A 233 -6.00 22.25 0.18
CA SER A 233 -7.32 21.87 -0.34
C SER A 233 -7.58 22.58 -1.66
N GLU A 234 -8.04 21.84 -2.64
CA GLU A 234 -8.45 22.28 -3.96
C GLU A 234 -9.89 21.76 -4.20
N GLY A 235 -10.75 22.59 -4.78
CA GLY A 235 -12.13 22.21 -5.02
C GLY A 235 -13.01 23.36 -5.50
N ASP A 236 -14.31 23.21 -5.35
CA ASP A 236 -15.29 24.24 -5.68
C ASP A 236 -16.43 24.32 -4.65
N ILE A 237 -16.99 25.52 -4.52
CA ILE A 237 -18.22 25.79 -3.77
C ILE A 237 -19.19 26.43 -4.75
N TYR A 238 -20.30 25.76 -5.05
CA TYR A 238 -21.28 26.24 -6.05
C TYR A 238 -20.65 26.61 -7.41
N ASN A 239 -19.72 25.77 -7.89
CA ASN A 239 -18.92 25.96 -9.11
C ASN A 239 -17.93 27.14 -9.06
N ILE A 240 -17.69 27.73 -7.90
CA ILE A 240 -16.64 28.71 -7.70
C ILE A 240 -15.39 28.00 -7.21
N PRO A 241 -14.31 27.92 -8.02
CA PRO A 241 -13.12 27.19 -7.63
C PRO A 241 -12.39 27.88 -6.48
N PHE A 242 -11.78 27.09 -5.61
CA PHE A 242 -10.92 27.60 -4.54
C PHE A 242 -9.66 26.76 -4.38
N ASN A 243 -8.63 27.41 -3.85
CA ASN A 243 -7.40 26.76 -3.40
C ASN A 243 -7.02 27.32 -2.03
N ILE A 244 -6.92 26.43 -1.03
CA ILE A 244 -6.59 26.80 0.35
C ILE A 244 -5.25 26.18 0.70
N LEU A 245 -4.32 27.02 1.15
CA LEU A 245 -3.10 26.60 1.83
C LEU A 245 -3.14 27.11 3.27
N TRP A 246 -3.33 26.19 4.21
CA TRP A 246 -3.30 26.48 5.63
C TRP A 246 -2.04 25.88 6.26
N LYS A 247 -1.38 26.68 7.10
CA LYS A 247 -0.19 26.28 7.86
C LYS A 247 -0.32 26.70 9.31
N GLN A 248 0.09 25.83 10.22
CA GLN A 248 0.14 26.13 11.65
C GLN A 248 1.48 25.70 12.23
N ASP A 249 2.17 26.61 12.91
CA ASP A 249 3.37 26.32 13.68
C ASP A 249 2.95 25.84 15.09
N LYS A 250 3.40 24.66 15.49
CA LYS A 250 3.11 24.15 16.85
C LYS A 250 3.78 24.95 17.97
N ASN A 251 4.87 25.62 17.67
CA ASN A 251 5.64 26.40 18.66
C ASN A 251 5.20 27.87 18.74
N LYS A 252 4.49 28.33 17.72
CA LYS A 252 3.93 29.68 17.64
C LYS A 252 2.46 29.52 17.34
N LEU A 253 1.57 30.11 18.08
CA LEU A 253 0.12 30.15 17.84
C LEU A 253 -0.25 30.88 16.51
N GLU A 254 0.72 31.05 15.61
CA GLU A 254 0.55 31.72 14.32
C GLU A 254 -0.07 30.77 13.29
N GLN A 255 -1.22 31.14 12.81
CA GLN A 255 -1.90 30.48 11.68
C GLN A 255 -1.82 31.37 10.46
N THR A 256 -1.37 30.82 9.33
CA THR A 256 -1.35 31.52 8.05
C THR A 256 -2.29 30.82 7.08
N THR A 257 -3.28 31.52 6.56
CA THR A 257 -4.22 30.99 5.56
C THR A 257 -4.11 31.83 4.30
N ASN A 258 -3.78 31.20 3.18
CA ASN A 258 -3.80 31.82 1.85
C ASN A 258 -4.95 31.22 1.05
N LEU A 259 -5.89 32.07 0.67
CA LEU A 259 -6.99 31.75 -0.27
C LEU A 259 -6.60 32.30 -1.64
N LYS A 260 -6.72 31.53 -2.67
CA LYS A 260 -6.58 31.92 -4.08
C LYS A 260 -7.79 31.46 -4.85
#